data_e903afca0865bddda5403906b26ee039
#
_entry.id   e903afca0865bddda5403906b26ee039
#
_cell.length_a   1.000
_cell.length_b   1.000
_cell.length_c   1.000
_cell.angle_alpha   90.00
_cell.angle_beta   90.00
_cell.angle_gamma   90.00
#
_symmetry.space_group_name_H-M   'P 1'
#
loop_
_entity.id
_entity.type
_entity.pdbx_description
1 polymer ?
#
loop_
_entity_poly.entity_id
_entity_poly.type
_entity_poly.pdbx_seq_one_letter_code
_entity_poly.pdbx_strand_id
1 'polypeptide(L)'
;LAVTGKKAAHICVLICGHETRIFKVTRSESVIQHIVNAERYFWDCVEKDTPPEADASESAAKALQLLYPEHVPLSTTDLSEDEQANQQFEQLIRVRNQVEKHQQQFDLLKHQLQAQMQEAERATFKTGSVMWKKAKDSISLDSKALLKLHPEMLTQFPQSKQGARRFNIYANDE
;
A
#
# COMPACT_ATOMS: atom_id res chain seq x y z
N LEU A 1 -26.31 14.84 -2.71
CA LEU A 1 -26.93 15.22 -4.00
C LEU A 1 -27.77 14.07 -4.55
N ALA A 2 -27.32 12.83 -4.47
CA ALA A 2 -28.12 11.66 -4.89
C ALA A 2 -29.47 11.59 -4.15
N VAL A 3 -29.42 11.56 -2.82
CA VAL A 3 -30.59 11.41 -1.94
C VAL A 3 -31.54 12.62 -2.01
N THR A 4 -31.01 13.83 -2.05
CA THR A 4 -31.81 15.07 -1.96
C THR A 4 -32.32 15.58 -3.32
N GLY A 5 -31.86 15.03 -4.43
CA GLY A 5 -32.18 15.50 -5.78
C GLY A 5 -31.64 16.88 -6.13
N LYS A 6 -30.86 17.53 -5.25
CA LYS A 6 -30.34 18.89 -5.50
C LYS A 6 -29.30 18.90 -6.60
N LYS A 7 -29.26 19.99 -7.39
CA LYS A 7 -28.35 20.14 -8.55
C LYS A 7 -26.91 20.48 -8.15
N ALA A 8 -26.70 21.08 -6.98
CA ALA A 8 -25.39 21.44 -6.47
C ALA A 8 -25.38 21.47 -4.93
N ALA A 9 -24.19 21.35 -4.35
CA ALA A 9 -23.91 21.58 -2.93
C ALA A 9 -22.63 22.40 -2.80
N HIS A 10 -22.51 23.12 -1.71
CA HIS A 10 -21.28 23.81 -1.34
C HIS A 10 -20.71 23.18 -0.08
N ILE A 11 -19.42 22.85 -0.12
CA ILE A 11 -18.68 22.36 1.03
C ILE A 11 -17.79 23.50 1.50
N CYS A 12 -18.02 23.99 2.72
CA CYS A 12 -17.19 25.01 3.34
C CYS A 12 -16.21 24.34 4.30
N VAL A 13 -14.93 24.54 4.09
CA VAL A 13 -13.85 23.97 4.91
C VAL A 13 -13.10 25.12 5.58
N LEU A 14 -13.01 25.07 6.91
CA LEU A 14 -12.19 25.97 7.70
C LEU A 14 -10.86 25.27 8.05
N ILE A 15 -9.75 25.78 7.49
CA ILE A 15 -8.42 25.21 7.66
C ILE A 15 -7.72 25.93 8.80
N CYS A 16 -7.34 25.22 9.85
CA CYS A 16 -6.61 25.74 11.02
C CYS A 16 -7.23 27.00 11.66
N GLY A 17 -8.54 27.23 11.49
CA GLY A 17 -9.25 28.38 12.05
C GLY A 17 -8.99 29.73 11.35
N HIS A 18 -8.20 29.74 10.29
CA HIS A 18 -7.76 30.99 9.62
C HIS A 18 -8.16 31.11 8.15
N GLU A 19 -8.24 29.98 7.43
CA GLU A 19 -8.53 29.98 6.01
C GLU A 19 -9.84 29.26 5.72
N THR A 20 -10.76 29.95 5.06
CA THR A 20 -12.04 29.36 4.62
C THR A 20 -11.97 29.06 3.13
N ARG A 21 -12.21 27.81 2.74
CA ARG A 21 -12.35 27.40 1.33
C ARG A 21 -13.75 26.86 1.07
N ILE A 22 -14.33 27.32 -0.04
CA ILE A 22 -15.66 26.88 -0.47
C ILE A 22 -15.50 26.11 -1.78
N PHE A 23 -15.92 24.84 -1.76
CA PHE A 23 -15.94 23.98 -2.93
C PHE A 23 -17.38 23.79 -3.41
N LYS A 24 -17.64 24.09 -4.67
CA LYS A 24 -18.93 23.81 -5.29
C LYS A 24 -18.89 22.45 -5.94
N VAL A 25 -19.77 21.55 -5.51
CA VAL A 25 -19.95 20.22 -6.09
C VAL A 25 -21.24 20.24 -6.89
N THR A 26 -21.14 19.98 -8.18
CA THR A 26 -22.30 19.84 -9.07
C THR A 26 -22.76 18.39 -9.15
N ARG A 27 -24.06 18.19 -9.34
CA ARG A 27 -24.64 16.87 -9.53
C ARG A 27 -24.13 16.25 -10.84
N SER A 28 -23.69 15.01 -10.76
CA SER A 28 -23.33 14.19 -11.93
C SER A 28 -24.07 12.87 -11.83
N GLU A 29 -24.96 12.60 -12.77
CA GLU A 29 -25.73 11.36 -12.79
C GLU A 29 -24.85 10.13 -12.99
N SER A 30 -23.79 10.24 -13.81
CA SER A 30 -22.85 9.14 -14.03
C SER A 30 -22.13 8.74 -12.76
N VAL A 31 -21.63 9.72 -11.98
CA VAL A 31 -20.99 9.46 -10.68
C VAL A 31 -21.96 8.85 -9.68
N ILE A 32 -23.19 9.38 -9.62
CA ILE A 32 -24.24 8.85 -8.74
C ILE A 32 -24.54 7.39 -9.10
N GLN A 33 -24.70 7.09 -10.39
CA GLN A 33 -24.99 5.73 -10.83
C GLN A 33 -23.85 4.76 -10.49
N HIS A 34 -22.58 5.18 -10.62
CA HIS A 34 -21.44 4.35 -10.20
C HIS A 34 -21.47 4.07 -8.69
N ILE A 35 -21.76 5.08 -7.88
CA ILE A 35 -21.86 4.92 -6.41
C ILE A 35 -22.99 3.94 -6.07
N VAL A 36 -24.19 4.15 -6.63
CA VAL A 36 -25.36 3.29 -6.37
C VAL A 36 -25.10 1.83 -6.80
N ASN A 37 -24.42 1.62 -7.93
CA ASN A 37 -24.06 0.28 -8.38
C ASN A 37 -23.04 -0.39 -7.43
N ALA A 38 -22.05 0.36 -6.96
CA ALA A 38 -21.08 -0.14 -6.00
C ALA A 38 -21.72 -0.48 -4.65
N GLU A 39 -22.62 0.38 -4.16
CA GLU A 39 -23.38 0.14 -2.93
C GLU A 39 -24.29 -1.10 -3.08
N ARG A 40 -24.97 -1.27 -4.19
CA ARG A 40 -25.80 -2.45 -4.46
C ARG A 40 -24.98 -3.73 -4.48
N TYR A 41 -23.85 -3.72 -5.18
CA TYR A 41 -22.93 -4.86 -5.18
C TYR A 41 -22.46 -5.22 -3.77
N PHE A 42 -22.09 -4.21 -2.98
CA PHE A 42 -21.68 -4.44 -1.59
C PHE A 42 -22.80 -5.06 -0.73
N TRP A 43 -24.03 -4.55 -0.87
CA TRP A 43 -25.18 -5.11 -0.15
C TRP A 43 -25.51 -6.55 -0.61
N ASP A 44 -25.39 -6.86 -1.89
CA ASP A 44 -25.53 -8.23 -2.39
C ASP A 44 -24.49 -9.17 -1.74
N CYS A 45 -23.27 -8.70 -1.53
CA CYS A 45 -22.24 -9.46 -0.80
C CYS A 45 -22.64 -9.69 0.66
N VAL A 46 -23.16 -8.67 1.34
CA VAL A 46 -23.63 -8.77 2.73
C VAL A 46 -24.82 -9.75 2.85
N GLU A 47 -25.80 -9.66 1.98
CA GLU A 47 -26.98 -10.54 1.99
C GLU A 47 -26.63 -12.00 1.70
N LYS A 48 -25.62 -12.24 0.87
CA LYS A 48 -25.13 -13.59 0.51
C LYS A 48 -24.07 -14.12 1.46
N ASP A 49 -23.67 -13.33 2.46
CA ASP A 49 -22.55 -13.66 3.38
C ASP A 49 -21.26 -14.05 2.62
N THR A 50 -21.02 -13.36 1.48
CA THR A 50 -19.88 -13.63 0.61
C THR A 50 -19.01 -12.38 0.56
N PRO A 51 -17.74 -12.42 1.02
CA PRO A 51 -16.85 -11.27 0.94
C PRO A 51 -16.68 -10.78 -0.50
N PRO A 52 -16.54 -9.46 -0.72
CA PRO A 52 -16.16 -8.92 -2.01
C PRO A 52 -14.83 -9.52 -2.49
N GLU A 53 -14.65 -9.60 -3.81
CA GLU A 53 -13.36 -9.99 -4.38
C GLU A 53 -12.25 -9.07 -3.90
N ALA A 54 -11.08 -9.68 -3.62
CA ALA A 54 -9.91 -8.91 -3.17
C ALA A 54 -9.40 -8.04 -4.32
N ASP A 55 -9.29 -6.75 -4.07
CA ASP A 55 -8.67 -5.78 -4.96
C ASP A 55 -7.26 -5.38 -4.49
N ALA A 56 -6.59 -4.46 -5.18
CA ALA A 56 -5.25 -3.98 -4.84
C ALA A 56 -5.26 -2.91 -3.73
N SER A 57 -6.36 -2.69 -3.02
CA SER A 57 -6.47 -1.66 -1.98
C SER A 57 -5.84 -2.09 -0.65
N GLU A 58 -5.41 -1.10 0.14
CA GLU A 58 -4.96 -1.37 1.52
C GLU A 58 -6.08 -1.96 2.41
N SER A 59 -7.34 -1.63 2.12
CA SER A 59 -8.49 -2.17 2.83
C SER A 59 -8.66 -3.66 2.60
N ALA A 60 -8.51 -4.14 1.35
CA ALA A 60 -8.51 -5.56 1.03
C ALA A 60 -7.36 -6.31 1.72
N ALA A 61 -6.15 -5.72 1.71
CA ALA A 61 -5.01 -6.31 2.41
C ALA A 61 -5.26 -6.45 3.92
N LYS A 62 -5.84 -5.42 4.57
CA LYS A 62 -6.22 -5.46 5.98
C LYS A 62 -7.32 -6.48 6.26
N ALA A 63 -8.33 -6.56 5.38
CA ALA A 63 -9.40 -7.54 5.50
C ALA A 63 -8.87 -8.98 5.45
N LEU A 64 -7.98 -9.29 4.51
CA LEU A 64 -7.34 -10.60 4.42
C LEU A 64 -6.52 -10.94 5.67
N GLN A 65 -5.81 -9.98 6.26
CA GLN A 65 -5.08 -10.17 7.52
C GLN A 65 -6.01 -10.43 8.71
N LEU A 66 -7.19 -9.78 8.74
CA LEU A 66 -8.18 -10.01 9.79
C LEU A 66 -8.91 -11.34 9.64
N LEU A 67 -9.23 -11.74 8.40
CA LEU A 67 -9.90 -13.00 8.11
C LEU A 67 -8.97 -14.22 8.34
N TYR A 68 -7.68 -14.06 8.01
CA TYR A 68 -6.70 -15.13 8.07
C TYR A 68 -5.45 -14.71 8.86
N PRO A 69 -5.59 -14.41 10.16
CA PRO A 69 -4.48 -13.89 10.99
C PRO A 69 -3.37 -14.91 11.18
N GLU A 70 -3.72 -16.20 11.19
CA GLU A 70 -2.79 -17.29 11.44
C GLU A 70 -2.80 -18.31 10.29
N HIS A 71 -1.77 -19.13 10.22
CA HIS A 71 -1.71 -20.26 9.30
C HIS A 71 -1.71 -21.57 10.08
N VAL A 72 -2.22 -22.62 9.48
CA VAL A 72 -2.09 -23.97 10.03
C VAL A 72 -0.70 -24.49 9.65
N PRO A 73 0.17 -24.81 10.62
CA PRO A 73 1.52 -25.30 10.32
C PRO A 73 1.47 -26.55 9.44
N LEU A 74 2.38 -26.64 8.48
CA LEU A 74 2.52 -27.76 7.53
C LEU A 74 1.31 -28.01 6.62
N SER A 75 0.29 -27.14 6.64
CA SER A 75 -0.82 -27.26 5.68
C SER A 75 -0.40 -26.75 4.30
N THR A 76 -0.83 -27.46 3.27
CA THR A 76 -0.65 -27.09 1.87
C THR A 76 -1.99 -27.19 1.17
N THR A 77 -2.35 -26.15 0.43
CA THR A 77 -3.49 -26.19 -0.51
C THR A 77 -2.93 -26.47 -1.89
N ASP A 78 -3.33 -27.58 -2.49
CA ASP A 78 -2.93 -27.92 -3.85
C ASP A 78 -3.87 -27.22 -4.85
N LEU A 79 -3.31 -26.32 -5.66
CA LEU A 79 -4.00 -25.58 -6.72
C LEU A 79 -3.46 -25.94 -8.11
N SER A 80 -2.69 -27.04 -8.23
CA SER A 80 -2.04 -27.43 -9.48
C SER A 80 -3.04 -27.75 -10.61
N GLU A 81 -4.22 -28.25 -10.25
CA GLU A 81 -5.29 -28.58 -11.20
C GLU A 81 -6.25 -27.41 -11.46
N ASP A 82 -6.10 -26.29 -10.73
CA ASP A 82 -6.91 -25.09 -10.94
C ASP A 82 -6.27 -24.20 -12.02
N GLU A 83 -6.82 -24.24 -13.22
CA GLU A 83 -6.30 -23.49 -14.36
C GLU A 83 -6.31 -21.98 -14.12
N GLN A 84 -7.34 -21.46 -13.46
CA GLN A 84 -7.45 -20.04 -13.15
C GLN A 84 -6.38 -19.60 -12.14
N ALA A 85 -6.17 -20.38 -11.09
CA ALA A 85 -5.13 -20.13 -10.09
C ALA A 85 -3.73 -20.20 -10.71
N ASN A 86 -3.49 -21.15 -11.61
CA ASN A 86 -2.21 -21.25 -12.32
C ASN A 86 -1.96 -20.02 -13.22
N GLN A 87 -2.96 -19.59 -14.00
CA GLN A 87 -2.86 -18.38 -14.82
C GLN A 87 -2.59 -17.13 -13.97
N GLN A 88 -3.26 -16.98 -12.82
CA GLN A 88 -3.01 -15.88 -11.89
C GLN A 88 -1.59 -15.91 -11.33
N PHE A 89 -1.08 -17.10 -10.97
CA PHE A 89 0.26 -17.25 -10.46
C PHE A 89 1.33 -16.90 -11.51
N GLU A 90 1.18 -17.37 -12.75
CA GLU A 90 2.06 -17.00 -13.86
C GLU A 90 2.06 -15.48 -14.11
N GLN A 91 0.88 -14.87 -14.12
CA GLN A 91 0.76 -13.42 -14.27
C GLN A 91 1.46 -12.68 -13.13
N LEU A 92 1.32 -13.16 -11.89
CA LEU A 92 1.99 -12.59 -10.72
C LEU A 92 3.52 -12.63 -10.88
N ILE A 93 4.08 -13.75 -11.36
CA ILE A 93 5.52 -13.87 -11.62
C ILE A 93 5.95 -12.89 -12.71
N ARG A 94 5.21 -12.81 -13.82
CA ARG A 94 5.51 -11.87 -14.91
C ARG A 94 5.53 -10.42 -14.44
N VAL A 95 4.51 -10.02 -13.67
CA VAL A 95 4.41 -8.66 -13.12
C VAL A 95 5.55 -8.38 -12.13
N ARG A 96 5.88 -9.33 -11.24
CA ARG A 96 7.02 -9.20 -10.33
C ARG A 96 8.32 -8.94 -11.09
N ASN A 97 8.59 -9.74 -12.13
CA ASN A 97 9.79 -9.58 -12.94
C ASN A 97 9.83 -8.24 -13.70
N GLN A 98 8.69 -7.74 -14.15
CA GLN A 98 8.58 -6.41 -14.76
C GLN A 98 8.87 -5.30 -13.73
N VAL A 99 8.31 -5.39 -12.53
CA VAL A 99 8.57 -4.43 -11.43
C VAL A 99 10.05 -4.40 -11.09
N GLU A 100 10.69 -5.56 -10.94
CA GLU A 100 12.13 -5.66 -10.67
C GLU A 100 12.97 -5.02 -11.79
N LYS A 101 12.65 -5.32 -13.04
CA LYS A 101 13.32 -4.72 -14.20
C LYS A 101 13.17 -3.20 -14.23
N HIS A 102 11.97 -2.69 -13.97
CA HIS A 102 11.74 -1.24 -13.93
C HIS A 102 12.42 -0.60 -12.71
N GLN A 103 12.50 -1.29 -11.58
CA GLN A 103 13.25 -0.82 -10.41
C GLN A 103 14.75 -0.69 -10.74
N GLN A 104 15.34 -1.68 -11.41
CA GLN A 104 16.73 -1.64 -11.85
C GLN A 104 16.98 -0.47 -12.82
N GLN A 105 16.08 -0.23 -13.78
CA GLN A 105 16.15 0.92 -14.69
C GLN A 105 16.06 2.25 -13.94
N PHE A 106 15.14 2.36 -12.99
CA PHE A 106 14.98 3.54 -12.15
C PHE A 106 16.26 3.81 -11.34
N ASP A 107 16.82 2.78 -10.70
CA ASP A 107 18.03 2.92 -9.90
C ASP A 107 19.25 3.28 -10.76
N LEU A 108 19.36 2.73 -11.97
CA LEU A 108 20.40 3.13 -12.93
C LEU A 108 20.32 4.63 -13.25
N LEU A 109 19.14 5.11 -13.66
CA LEU A 109 18.94 6.54 -13.98
C LEU A 109 19.19 7.44 -12.78
N LYS A 110 18.72 7.05 -11.61
CA LYS A 110 18.95 7.75 -10.34
C LYS A 110 20.45 7.87 -10.04
N HIS A 111 21.21 6.76 -10.14
CA HIS A 111 22.66 6.76 -9.90
C HIS A 111 23.41 7.62 -10.93
N GLN A 112 23.00 7.60 -12.20
CA GLN A 112 23.56 8.47 -13.23
C GLN A 112 23.35 9.95 -12.91
N LEU A 113 22.15 10.33 -12.46
CA LEU A 113 21.85 11.71 -12.03
C LEU A 113 22.65 12.09 -10.78
N GLN A 114 22.75 11.21 -9.79
CA GLN A 114 23.55 11.44 -8.59
C GLN A 114 25.04 11.66 -8.95
N ALA A 115 25.58 10.89 -9.88
CA ALA A 115 26.95 11.08 -10.34
C ALA A 115 27.17 12.44 -11.03
N GLN A 116 26.17 12.95 -11.74
CA GLN A 116 26.21 14.28 -12.36
C GLN A 116 26.06 15.39 -11.32
N MET A 117 25.25 15.17 -10.27
CA MET A 117 25.05 16.14 -9.20
C MET A 117 26.27 16.36 -8.34
N GLN A 118 27.12 15.35 -8.18
CA GLN A 118 28.32 15.39 -7.32
C GLN A 118 27.97 15.90 -5.90
N GLU A 119 28.47 17.06 -5.51
CA GLU A 119 28.24 17.69 -4.20
C GLU A 119 27.01 18.60 -4.17
N ALA A 120 26.31 18.77 -5.32
CA ALA A 120 25.16 19.66 -5.39
C ALA A 120 23.95 19.07 -4.64
N GLU A 121 23.33 19.86 -3.78
CA GLU A 121 22.12 19.49 -3.03
C GLU A 121 20.90 19.37 -3.96
N ARG A 122 20.87 20.15 -5.05
CA ARG A 122 19.72 20.22 -5.98
C ARG A 122 20.17 20.29 -7.44
N ALA A 123 19.45 19.57 -8.29
CA ALA A 123 19.53 19.71 -9.73
C ALA A 123 18.16 20.11 -10.30
N THR A 124 18.14 21.03 -11.28
CA THR A 124 16.93 21.52 -11.94
C THR A 124 16.91 21.08 -13.38
N PHE A 125 15.74 20.69 -13.85
CA PHE A 125 15.48 20.24 -15.22
C PHE A 125 14.31 21.05 -15.80
N LYS A 126 14.09 20.99 -17.09
CA LYS A 126 12.96 21.65 -17.74
C LYS A 126 11.60 21.23 -17.19
N THR A 127 11.50 19.98 -16.72
CA THR A 127 10.24 19.36 -16.22
C THR A 127 10.15 19.27 -14.72
N GLY A 128 11.19 19.66 -13.97
CA GLY A 128 11.18 19.54 -12.51
C GLY A 128 12.55 19.69 -11.87
N SER A 129 12.68 19.23 -10.65
CA SER A 129 13.95 19.24 -9.91
C SER A 129 14.12 17.99 -9.05
N VAL A 130 15.36 17.61 -8.80
CA VAL A 130 15.75 16.54 -7.89
C VAL A 130 16.54 17.16 -6.73
N MET A 131 16.30 16.65 -5.54
CA MET A 131 17.05 17.02 -4.33
C MET A 131 17.76 15.78 -3.79
N TRP A 132 19.07 15.92 -3.55
CA TRP A 132 19.91 14.88 -2.96
C TRP A 132 20.74 15.46 -1.85
N LYS A 133 20.19 15.42 -0.64
CA LYS A 133 20.71 16.11 0.54
C LYS A 133 21.10 15.11 1.62
N LYS A 134 22.22 15.34 2.29
CA LYS A 134 22.60 14.60 3.50
C LYS A 134 21.60 14.94 4.63
N ALA A 135 20.99 13.90 5.22
CA ALA A 135 20.22 14.09 6.45
C ALA A 135 21.13 14.47 7.62
N LYS A 136 20.56 15.09 8.66
CA LYS A 136 21.31 15.33 9.91
C LYS A 136 21.71 14.01 10.53
N ASP A 137 22.93 13.96 11.06
CA ASP A 137 23.39 12.81 11.82
C ASP A 137 22.49 12.65 13.06
N SER A 138 22.09 11.42 13.35
CA SER A 138 21.26 11.08 14.51
C SER A 138 21.96 10.01 15.34
N ILE A 139 21.85 10.15 16.65
CA ILE A 139 22.32 9.14 17.59
C ILE A 139 21.09 8.30 17.98
N SER A 140 21.18 7.00 17.78
CA SER A 140 20.15 6.04 18.21
C SER A 140 20.77 5.01 19.15
N LEU A 141 19.93 4.47 20.02
CA LEU A 141 20.34 3.39 20.92
C LEU A 141 20.58 2.11 20.12
N ASP A 142 21.77 1.52 20.24
CA ASP A 142 22.00 0.16 19.77
C ASP A 142 21.36 -0.83 20.75
N SER A 143 20.08 -1.13 20.47
CA SER A 143 19.30 -2.06 21.29
C SER A 143 19.88 -3.47 21.30
N LYS A 144 20.58 -3.91 20.25
CA LYS A 144 21.21 -5.24 20.18
C LYS A 144 22.43 -5.29 21.12
N ALA A 145 23.28 -4.27 21.09
CA ALA A 145 24.43 -4.17 22.00
C ALA A 145 23.96 -4.02 23.45
N LEU A 146 22.93 -3.19 23.69
CA LEU A 146 22.36 -3.01 25.03
C LEU A 146 21.82 -4.32 25.59
N LEU A 147 21.01 -5.05 24.83
CA LEU A 147 20.40 -6.32 25.27
C LEU A 147 21.42 -7.44 25.43
N LYS A 148 22.57 -7.36 24.77
CA LYS A 148 23.67 -8.30 24.99
C LYS A 148 24.37 -8.07 26.33
N LEU A 149 24.47 -6.82 26.78
CA LEU A 149 25.05 -6.43 28.07
C LEU A 149 24.04 -6.50 29.22
N HIS A 150 22.78 -6.22 28.93
CA HIS A 150 21.67 -6.10 29.87
C HIS A 150 20.46 -6.93 29.43
N PRO A 151 20.54 -8.29 29.43
CA PRO A 151 19.44 -9.16 28.99
C PRO A 151 18.18 -9.00 29.84
N GLU A 152 18.30 -8.55 31.10
CA GLU A 152 17.20 -8.27 32.01
C GLU A 152 16.25 -7.20 31.50
N MET A 153 16.68 -6.32 30.60
CA MET A 153 15.84 -5.28 30.00
C MET A 153 14.67 -5.86 29.19
N LEU A 154 14.82 -7.04 28.58
CA LEU A 154 13.71 -7.72 27.88
C LEU A 154 12.61 -8.14 28.82
N THR A 155 12.94 -8.47 30.07
CA THR A 155 11.98 -8.88 31.10
C THR A 155 11.31 -7.67 31.76
N GLN A 156 12.08 -6.59 31.93
CA GLN A 156 11.56 -5.35 32.56
C GLN A 156 10.72 -4.51 31.59
N PHE A 157 11.08 -4.50 30.30
CA PHE A 157 10.41 -3.68 29.27
C PHE A 157 10.01 -4.52 28.05
N PRO A 158 9.16 -5.55 28.23
CA PRO A 158 8.76 -6.39 27.13
C PRO A 158 7.83 -5.61 26.18
N GLN A 159 8.15 -5.63 24.89
CA GLN A 159 7.25 -5.18 23.83
C GLN A 159 6.89 -6.36 22.96
N SER A 160 5.67 -6.87 23.08
CA SER A 160 5.18 -7.89 22.17
C SER A 160 4.69 -7.24 20.87
N LYS A 161 5.14 -7.75 19.75
CA LYS A 161 4.61 -7.38 18.43
C LYS A 161 4.07 -8.65 17.78
N GLN A 162 2.79 -8.61 17.43
CA GLN A 162 2.19 -9.72 16.71
C GLN A 162 2.91 -9.94 15.38
N GLY A 163 3.27 -11.18 15.09
CA GLY A 163 3.84 -11.57 13.80
C GLY A 163 2.78 -11.47 12.70
N ALA A 164 3.16 -10.96 11.55
CA ALA A 164 2.29 -10.93 10.38
C ALA A 164 2.64 -12.10 9.44
N ARG A 165 1.64 -12.66 8.76
CA ARG A 165 1.86 -13.63 7.68
C ARG A 165 2.60 -12.95 6.54
N ARG A 166 3.65 -13.60 6.03
CA ARG A 166 4.44 -13.10 4.91
C ARG A 166 4.07 -13.87 3.65
N PHE A 167 3.79 -13.15 2.57
CA PHE A 167 3.54 -13.72 1.26
C PHE A 167 4.86 -13.78 0.48
N ASN A 168 5.41 -14.98 0.31
CA ASN A 168 6.65 -15.22 -0.42
C ASN A 168 6.34 -16.03 -1.68
N ILE A 169 6.97 -15.66 -2.80
CA ILE A 169 6.79 -16.31 -4.10
C ILE A 169 8.04 -17.13 -4.41
N TYR A 170 7.87 -18.43 -4.57
CA TYR A 170 8.90 -19.36 -5.02
C TYR A 170 8.47 -19.87 -6.40
N ALA A 171 9.17 -19.43 -7.44
CA ALA A 171 8.97 -19.94 -8.79
C ALA A 171 10.02 -21.02 -9.06
N ASN A 172 9.65 -22.08 -9.77
CA ASN A 172 10.63 -23.01 -10.30
C ASN A 172 11.43 -22.28 -11.38
N ASP A 173 12.74 -22.34 -11.29
CA ASP A 173 13.63 -21.85 -12.37
C ASP A 173 13.41 -22.76 -13.58
N GLU A 174 13.12 -22.16 -14.76
CA GLU A 174 13.07 -22.86 -16.04
C GLU A 174 14.47 -23.26 -16.52
#